data_462135901744a4e72cb8ab62c1b00066
#
_entry.id   462135901744a4e72cb8ab62c1b00066
#
_cell.length_a   1.000
_cell.length_b   1.000
_cell.length_c   1.000
_cell.angle_alpha   90.00
_cell.angle_beta   90.00
_cell.angle_gamma   90.00
#
_symmetry.space_group_name_H-M   'P 1'
#
loop_
_entity.id
_entity.type
_entity.pdbx_description
1 polymer ?
#
loop_
_entity_poly.entity_id
_entity_poly.type
_entity_poly.pdbx_seq_one_letter_code
_entity_poly.pdbx_strand_id
1 'polypeptide(L)'
;MKERLFIQKSKEHVKLEEFVRKQFAQAKCGNIEVQYTPVVTRIIIYTTTPGLIIGSGGERIKEIVEIIKRDFKIENPQIDVQRIENPDADPIIVAQSIASAIESGVNFKKLGNFYLQRIMDAGAIGCEIVLSGKVSGQRSRRERFIAGYLKKCGDPARRDVIKGFAVANPKLGNIGVLVKIMFRSTELSLDKSKLERKLTEPVKMPEAVVEPETEIVNEAETEESE
;
A
#
# COMPACT_ATOMS: atom_id res chain seq x y z
N MET A 1 32.08 18.15 16.74
CA MET A 1 31.26 19.29 16.25
C MET A 1 30.47 18.95 14.99
N LYS A 2 31.04 18.33 13.97
CA LYS A 2 30.33 17.97 12.72
C LYS A 2 29.12 17.04 12.91
N GLU A 3 29.22 16.10 13.83
CA GLU A 3 28.14 15.14 14.16
C GLU A 3 26.89 15.85 14.72
N ARG A 4 27.08 16.83 15.61
CA ARG A 4 25.97 17.61 16.18
C ARG A 4 25.23 18.42 15.12
N LEU A 5 25.94 19.00 14.17
CA LEU A 5 25.36 19.74 13.05
C LEU A 5 24.56 18.82 12.14
N PHE A 6 25.06 17.60 11.90
CA PHE A 6 24.34 16.61 11.10
C PHE A 6 23.02 16.18 11.77
N ILE A 7 23.07 15.87 13.08
CA ILE A 7 21.88 15.51 13.86
C ILE A 7 20.88 16.67 13.90
N GLN A 8 21.36 17.92 14.02
CA GLN A 8 20.49 19.08 14.02
C GLN A 8 19.77 19.26 12.69
N LYS A 9 20.48 19.14 11.56
CA LYS A 9 19.89 19.19 10.22
C LYS A 9 18.84 18.07 10.00
N SER A 10 19.15 16.87 10.46
CA SER A 10 18.18 15.74 10.36
C SER A 10 16.91 15.99 11.20
N LYS A 11 17.05 16.59 12.38
CA LYS A 11 15.89 16.98 13.21
C LYS A 11 15.06 18.08 12.55
N GLU A 12 15.69 19.05 11.93
CA GLU A 12 14.99 20.12 11.19
C GLU A 12 14.23 19.54 10.00
N HIS A 13 14.84 18.60 9.27
CA HIS A 13 14.18 17.87 8.19
C HIS A 13 12.91 17.15 8.64
N VAL A 14 12.99 16.37 9.71
CA VAL A 14 11.84 15.62 10.24
C VAL A 14 10.75 16.59 10.72
N LYS A 15 11.12 17.68 11.40
CA LYS A 15 10.15 18.70 11.85
C LYS A 15 9.42 19.35 10.66
N LEU A 16 10.14 19.65 9.60
CA LEU A 16 9.56 20.21 8.38
C LEU A 16 8.60 19.23 7.71
N GLU A 17 8.99 17.96 7.59
CA GLU A 17 8.13 16.90 7.05
C GLU A 17 6.85 16.73 7.88
N GLU A 18 6.95 16.68 9.21
CA GLU A 18 5.81 16.60 10.10
C GLU A 18 4.90 17.84 10.01
N PHE A 19 5.48 19.02 9.90
CA PHE A 19 4.72 20.26 9.74
C PHE A 19 3.92 20.25 8.43
N VAL A 20 4.55 19.92 7.32
CA VAL A 20 3.89 19.81 6.01
C VAL A 20 2.80 18.76 6.04
N ARG A 21 3.06 17.59 6.64
CA ARG A 21 2.06 16.51 6.78
C ARG A 21 0.85 16.94 7.61
N LYS A 22 1.05 17.72 8.67
CA LYS A 22 -0.06 18.25 9.50
C LYS A 22 -0.90 19.29 8.73
N GLN A 23 -0.26 20.19 8.00
CA GLN A 23 -0.97 21.22 7.22
C GLN A 23 -1.82 20.62 6.11
N PHE A 24 -1.32 19.57 5.48
CA PHE A 24 -1.99 18.90 4.37
C PHE A 24 -2.69 17.58 4.74
N ALA A 25 -3.06 17.38 6.01
CA ALA A 25 -3.72 16.16 6.46
C ALA A 25 -5.00 15.84 5.66
N GLN A 26 -5.76 16.86 5.25
CA GLN A 26 -6.98 16.71 4.45
C GLN A 26 -6.72 16.22 3.02
N ALA A 27 -5.54 16.51 2.46
CA ALA A 27 -5.19 16.18 1.08
C ALA A 27 -4.70 14.74 0.88
N LYS A 28 -4.68 13.93 1.94
CA LYS A 28 -4.16 12.55 1.92
C LYS A 28 -2.80 12.46 1.25
N CYS A 29 -1.82 13.10 1.87
CA CYS A 29 -0.45 13.09 1.40
C CYS A 29 0.18 11.71 1.62
N GLY A 30 0.80 11.18 0.60
CA GLY A 30 1.64 10.00 0.65
C GLY A 30 3.03 10.32 1.21
N ASN A 31 4.05 10.07 0.40
CA ASN A 31 5.42 10.41 0.76
C ASN A 31 5.69 11.92 0.59
N ILE A 32 6.58 12.47 1.40
CA ILE A 32 7.08 13.83 1.29
C ILE A 32 8.59 13.74 1.18
N GLU A 33 9.15 14.32 0.13
CA GLU A 33 10.58 14.34 -0.11
C GLU A 33 11.10 15.78 -0.03
N VAL A 34 12.15 15.99 0.74
CA VAL A 34 12.80 17.29 0.85
C VAL A 34 14.19 17.20 0.24
N GLN A 35 14.40 17.93 -0.84
CA GLN A 35 15.67 18.00 -1.56
C GLN A 35 16.34 19.34 -1.28
N TYR A 36 17.49 19.28 -0.64
CA TYR A 36 18.31 20.46 -0.38
C TYR A 36 19.28 20.70 -1.54
N THR A 37 19.07 21.78 -2.27
CA THR A 37 20.03 22.26 -3.26
C THR A 37 20.71 23.54 -2.74
N PRO A 38 21.88 23.93 -3.23
CA PRO A 38 22.58 25.13 -2.73
C PRO A 38 21.79 26.42 -2.89
N VAL A 39 20.85 26.48 -3.83
CA VAL A 39 20.09 27.69 -4.17
C VAL A 39 18.65 27.64 -3.65
N VAL A 40 18.04 26.45 -3.63
CA VAL A 40 16.61 26.27 -3.33
C VAL A 40 16.38 24.99 -2.53
N THR A 41 15.51 25.03 -1.55
CA THR A 41 15.02 23.83 -0.88
C THR A 41 13.70 23.40 -1.52
N ARG A 42 13.73 22.29 -2.24
CA ARG A 42 12.59 21.74 -2.96
C ARG A 42 11.86 20.72 -2.09
N ILE A 43 10.57 20.93 -1.87
CA ILE A 43 9.69 20.03 -1.11
C ILE A 43 8.72 19.39 -2.10
N ILE A 44 8.88 18.09 -2.35
CA ILE A 44 8.04 17.35 -3.25
C ILE A 44 6.98 16.64 -2.43
N ILE A 45 5.70 16.89 -2.73
CA ILE A 45 4.56 16.30 -2.02
C ILE A 45 3.79 15.40 -2.99
N TYR A 46 3.74 14.12 -2.68
CA TYR A 46 2.95 13.14 -3.43
C TYR A 46 1.53 13.08 -2.86
N THR A 47 0.51 13.34 -3.67
CA THR A 47 -0.88 13.37 -3.21
C THR A 47 -1.86 12.83 -4.26
N THR A 48 -3.04 12.39 -3.80
CA THR A 48 -4.16 12.03 -4.68
C THR A 48 -4.94 13.24 -5.16
N THR A 49 -4.99 14.31 -4.37
CA THR A 49 -5.80 15.50 -4.65
C THR A 49 -4.96 16.77 -4.63
N PRO A 50 -4.19 17.07 -5.70
CA PRO A 50 -3.30 18.23 -5.77
C PRO A 50 -4.04 19.57 -5.59
N GLY A 51 -5.30 19.65 -6.03
CA GLY A 51 -6.10 20.87 -5.90
C GLY A 51 -6.30 21.34 -4.46
N LEU A 52 -6.37 20.44 -3.47
CA LEU A 52 -6.50 20.81 -2.07
C LEU A 52 -5.21 21.40 -1.48
N ILE A 53 -4.07 21.06 -2.05
CA ILE A 53 -2.76 21.61 -1.65
C ILE A 53 -2.55 22.97 -2.29
N ILE A 54 -2.84 23.09 -3.58
CA ILE A 54 -2.65 24.31 -4.36
C ILE A 54 -3.61 25.40 -3.86
N GLY A 55 -4.86 25.04 -3.61
CA GLY A 55 -5.91 26.00 -3.22
C GLY A 55 -6.34 26.88 -4.38
N SER A 56 -7.21 27.87 -4.11
CA SER A 56 -7.68 28.84 -5.09
C SER A 56 -6.53 29.78 -5.49
N GLY A 57 -6.20 29.79 -6.80
CA GLY A 57 -5.14 30.68 -7.30
C GLY A 57 -3.73 30.47 -6.72
N GLY A 58 -3.49 29.37 -5.99
CA GLY A 58 -2.20 29.11 -5.37
C GLY A 58 -1.95 29.85 -4.05
N GLU A 59 -2.97 30.48 -3.46
CA GLU A 59 -2.84 31.23 -2.20
C GLU A 59 -2.37 30.34 -1.04
N ARG A 60 -2.94 29.13 -0.93
CA ARG A 60 -2.59 28.20 0.15
C ARG A 60 -1.12 27.77 0.13
N ILE A 61 -0.57 27.54 -1.06
CA ILE A 61 0.86 27.25 -1.20
C ILE A 61 1.70 28.44 -0.76
N LYS A 62 1.33 29.66 -1.17
CA LYS A 62 2.06 30.88 -0.81
C LYS A 62 2.09 31.11 0.69
N GLU A 63 0.94 30.97 1.37
CA GLU A 63 0.85 31.05 2.83
C GLU A 63 1.80 30.06 3.52
N ILE A 64 1.81 28.81 3.08
CA ILE A 64 2.65 27.77 3.68
C ILE A 64 4.14 28.04 3.40
N VAL A 65 4.50 28.51 2.21
CA VAL A 65 5.85 28.92 1.88
C VAL A 65 6.33 30.06 2.80
N GLU A 66 5.46 31.03 3.12
CA GLU A 66 5.80 32.12 4.05
C GLU A 66 5.98 31.61 5.48
N ILE A 67 5.13 30.69 5.93
CA ILE A 67 5.27 30.06 7.26
C ILE A 67 6.59 29.28 7.34
N ILE A 68 6.91 28.48 6.31
CA ILE A 68 8.15 27.71 6.24
C ILE A 68 9.39 28.66 6.29
N LYS A 69 9.37 29.76 5.56
CA LYS A 69 10.44 30.76 5.60
C LYS A 69 10.64 31.36 7.01
N ARG A 70 9.52 31.63 7.71
CA ARG A 70 9.55 32.23 9.05
C ARG A 70 10.02 31.24 10.11
N ASP A 71 9.46 30.05 10.13
CA ASP A 71 9.65 29.10 11.23
C ASP A 71 10.93 28.27 11.08
N PHE A 72 11.28 27.89 9.86
CA PHE A 72 12.44 27.04 9.56
C PHE A 72 13.66 27.84 9.04
N LYS A 73 13.54 29.16 8.82
CA LYS A 73 14.59 30.01 8.30
C LYS A 73 15.24 29.51 7.01
N ILE A 74 14.43 28.89 6.14
CA ILE A 74 14.88 28.40 4.85
C ILE A 74 14.81 29.56 3.85
N GLU A 75 15.91 29.84 3.14
CA GLU A 75 15.98 31.01 2.27
C GLU A 75 15.05 30.88 1.07
N ASN A 76 14.92 29.86 0.37
CA ASN A 76 14.06 29.74 -0.81
C ASN A 76 13.34 28.40 -0.84
N PRO A 77 12.25 28.17 -0.05
CA PRO A 77 11.46 26.95 -0.15
C PRO A 77 10.57 26.98 -1.39
N GLN A 78 10.64 25.92 -2.18
CA GLN A 78 9.77 25.66 -3.31
C GLN A 78 8.97 24.40 -3.05
N ILE A 79 7.65 24.45 -3.23
CA ILE A 79 6.76 23.31 -3.05
C ILE A 79 6.34 22.82 -4.42
N ASP A 80 6.65 21.56 -4.71
CA ASP A 80 6.20 20.86 -5.90
C ASP A 80 5.15 19.80 -5.52
N VAL A 81 4.03 19.79 -6.22
CA VAL A 81 2.95 18.85 -5.96
C VAL A 81 2.86 17.86 -7.11
N GLN A 82 3.06 16.60 -6.81
CA GLN A 82 2.95 15.52 -7.78
C GLN A 82 1.71 14.66 -7.50
N ARG A 83 0.97 14.35 -8.56
CA ARG A 83 -0.19 13.47 -8.45
C ARG A 83 0.25 12.02 -8.49
N ILE A 84 -0.29 11.21 -7.57
CA ILE A 84 -0.10 9.77 -7.55
C ILE A 84 -1.11 9.13 -8.50
N GLU A 85 -0.64 8.33 -9.45
CA GLU A 85 -1.48 7.62 -10.41
C GLU A 85 -2.26 6.49 -9.74
N ASN A 86 -1.60 5.68 -8.92
CA ASN A 86 -2.20 4.54 -8.23
C ASN A 86 -2.23 4.75 -6.71
N PRO A 87 -3.29 5.35 -6.15
CA PRO A 87 -3.40 5.61 -4.71
C PRO A 87 -3.49 4.32 -3.87
N ASP A 88 -3.96 3.22 -4.44
CA ASP A 88 -4.08 1.93 -3.77
C ASP A 88 -2.74 1.20 -3.64
N ALA A 89 -1.73 1.67 -4.35
CA ALA A 89 -0.36 1.17 -4.24
C ALA A 89 0.41 1.81 -3.07
N ASP A 90 0.02 3.01 -2.63
CA ASP A 90 0.70 3.70 -1.53
C ASP A 90 0.08 3.34 -0.17
N PRO A 91 0.82 2.64 0.72
CA PRO A 91 0.28 2.22 2.01
C PRO A 91 -0.08 3.38 2.94
N ILE A 92 0.56 4.54 2.79
CA ILE A 92 0.26 5.73 3.62
C ILE A 92 -1.11 6.28 3.26
N ILE A 93 -1.40 6.43 1.97
CA ILE A 93 -2.69 6.93 1.46
C ILE A 93 -3.82 5.96 1.81
N VAL A 94 -3.58 4.66 1.63
CA VAL A 94 -4.54 3.63 2.00
C VAL A 94 -4.84 3.67 3.50
N ALA A 95 -3.79 3.79 4.35
CA ALA A 95 -3.98 3.88 5.81
C ALA A 95 -4.80 5.12 6.19
N GLN A 96 -4.53 6.29 5.61
CA GLN A 96 -5.30 7.51 5.83
C GLN A 96 -6.76 7.36 5.34
N SER A 97 -6.97 6.70 4.21
CA SER A 97 -8.31 6.47 3.66
C SER A 97 -9.13 5.54 4.55
N ILE A 98 -8.52 4.48 5.09
CA ILE A 98 -9.15 3.59 6.07
C ILE A 98 -9.47 4.35 7.36
N ALA A 99 -8.52 5.19 7.85
CA ALA A 99 -8.72 5.99 9.06
C ALA A 99 -9.92 6.94 8.91
N SER A 100 -9.99 7.70 7.83
CA SER A 100 -11.12 8.60 7.54
C SER A 100 -12.45 7.85 7.41
N ALA A 101 -12.45 6.66 6.83
CA ALA A 101 -13.66 5.84 6.71
C ALA A 101 -14.13 5.28 8.07
N ILE A 102 -13.20 4.94 8.98
CA ILE A 102 -13.52 4.54 10.36
C ILE A 102 -14.11 5.73 11.12
N GLU A 103 -13.57 6.93 10.98
CA GLU A 103 -14.11 8.16 11.58
C GLU A 103 -15.53 8.46 11.10
N SER A 104 -15.83 8.18 9.83
CA SER A 104 -17.17 8.26 9.25
C SER A 104 -18.12 7.17 9.73
N GLY A 105 -17.69 6.22 10.57
CA GLY A 105 -18.51 5.18 11.18
C GLY A 105 -18.72 3.94 10.31
N VAL A 106 -17.95 3.73 9.27
CA VAL A 106 -18.05 2.52 8.43
C VAL A 106 -17.52 1.30 9.17
N ASN A 107 -18.18 0.15 9.00
CA ASN A 107 -17.80 -1.08 9.68
C ASN A 107 -16.38 -1.54 9.27
N PHE A 108 -15.52 -1.74 10.25
CA PHE A 108 -14.12 -2.10 10.09
C PHE A 108 -13.89 -3.40 9.32
N LYS A 109 -14.75 -4.42 9.47
CA LYS A 109 -14.64 -5.70 8.73
C LYS A 109 -14.87 -5.49 7.23
N LYS A 110 -15.89 -4.67 6.89
CA LYS A 110 -16.18 -4.33 5.50
C LYS A 110 -15.02 -3.53 4.89
N LEU A 111 -14.49 -2.55 5.62
CA LEU A 111 -13.36 -1.75 5.17
C LEU A 111 -12.09 -2.59 4.98
N GLY A 112 -11.76 -3.44 5.96
CA GLY A 112 -10.58 -4.29 5.88
C GLY A 112 -10.57 -5.16 4.63
N ASN A 113 -11.67 -5.86 4.36
CA ASN A 113 -11.79 -6.72 3.19
C ASN A 113 -11.84 -5.93 1.87
N PHE A 114 -12.52 -4.79 1.85
CA PHE A 114 -12.63 -3.94 0.67
C PHE A 114 -11.27 -3.39 0.23
N TYR A 115 -10.52 -2.77 1.14
CA TYR A 115 -9.20 -2.24 0.80
C TYR A 115 -8.19 -3.35 0.52
N LEU A 116 -8.30 -4.50 1.19
CA LEU A 116 -7.46 -5.66 0.91
C LEU A 116 -7.63 -6.13 -0.54
N GLN A 117 -8.86 -6.23 -1.03
CA GLN A 117 -9.13 -6.60 -2.40
C GLN A 117 -8.60 -5.55 -3.38
N ARG A 118 -8.85 -4.25 -3.14
CA ARG A 118 -8.33 -3.17 -3.98
C ARG A 118 -6.81 -3.16 -4.11
N ILE A 119 -6.09 -3.41 -3.01
CA ILE A 119 -4.63 -3.50 -3.03
C ILE A 119 -4.16 -4.69 -3.86
N MET A 120 -4.83 -5.82 -3.76
CA MET A 120 -4.51 -7.00 -4.58
C MET A 120 -4.81 -6.75 -6.06
N ASP A 121 -5.90 -6.09 -6.38
CA ASP A 121 -6.28 -5.70 -7.75
C ASP A 121 -5.28 -4.68 -8.35
N ALA A 122 -4.65 -3.84 -7.51
CA ALA A 122 -3.57 -2.95 -7.91
C ALA A 122 -2.24 -3.68 -8.22
N GLY A 123 -2.20 -5.01 -8.11
CA GLY A 123 -1.04 -5.84 -8.47
C GLY A 123 -0.05 -6.08 -7.32
N ALA A 124 -0.46 -5.93 -6.07
CA ALA A 124 0.37 -6.30 -4.93
C ALA A 124 0.54 -7.82 -4.82
N ILE A 125 1.74 -8.28 -4.48
CA ILE A 125 2.02 -9.70 -4.20
C ILE A 125 1.36 -10.14 -2.89
N GLY A 126 1.30 -9.21 -1.93
CA GLY A 126 0.62 -9.43 -0.67
C GLY A 126 0.48 -8.17 0.15
N CYS A 127 -0.53 -8.17 0.99
CA CYS A 127 -0.80 -7.07 1.90
C CYS A 127 -1.29 -7.56 3.27
N GLU A 128 -1.03 -6.74 4.27
CA GLU A 128 -1.50 -6.94 5.64
C GLU A 128 -2.06 -5.61 6.16
N ILE A 129 -3.32 -5.61 6.55
CA ILE A 129 -3.98 -4.47 7.22
C ILE A 129 -4.22 -4.86 8.66
N VAL A 130 -3.72 -4.05 9.60
CA VAL A 130 -3.90 -4.28 11.03
C VAL A 130 -4.61 -3.08 11.65
N LEU A 131 -5.76 -3.34 12.23
CA LEU A 131 -6.54 -2.37 12.99
C LEU A 131 -6.39 -2.67 14.48
N SER A 132 -5.95 -1.70 15.26
CA SER A 132 -5.71 -1.86 16.68
C SER A 132 -6.39 -0.74 17.48
N GLY A 133 -7.22 -1.11 18.45
CA GLY A 133 -7.98 -0.15 19.26
C GLY A 133 -9.35 -0.65 19.67
N LYS A 134 -10.23 0.25 20.04
CA LYS A 134 -11.63 -0.05 20.39
C LYS A 134 -12.47 -0.15 19.10
N VAL A 135 -12.38 -1.27 18.41
CA VAL A 135 -13.01 -1.42 17.08
C VAL A 135 -14.46 -1.90 17.19
N SER A 136 -14.78 -2.72 18.20
CA SER A 136 -16.10 -3.37 18.33
C SER A 136 -16.51 -3.53 19.78
N GLY A 137 -16.53 -2.46 20.56
CA GLY A 137 -16.92 -2.50 21.96
C GLY A 137 -15.96 -1.74 22.87
N GLN A 138 -16.09 -1.93 24.20
CA GLN A 138 -15.31 -1.18 25.18
C GLN A 138 -13.85 -1.68 25.29
N ARG A 139 -13.62 -2.98 25.02
CA ARG A 139 -12.28 -3.58 25.12
C ARG A 139 -11.51 -3.41 23.79
N SER A 140 -10.25 -3.01 23.87
CA SER A 140 -9.38 -2.93 22.71
C SER A 140 -9.14 -4.31 22.10
N ARG A 141 -9.13 -4.38 20.77
CA ARG A 141 -8.83 -5.59 20.00
C ARG A 141 -7.85 -5.25 18.88
N ARG A 142 -7.20 -6.27 18.39
CA ARG A 142 -6.35 -6.20 17.20
C ARG A 142 -6.91 -7.13 16.14
N GLU A 143 -7.47 -6.54 15.11
CA GLU A 143 -7.98 -7.27 13.94
C GLU A 143 -6.97 -7.20 12.81
N ARG A 144 -6.78 -8.32 12.13
CA ARG A 144 -5.79 -8.46 11.08
C ARG A 144 -6.44 -9.04 9.84
N PHE A 145 -6.25 -8.36 8.72
CA PHE A 145 -6.68 -8.78 7.39
C PHE A 145 -5.43 -9.02 6.55
N ILE A 146 -5.32 -10.21 5.96
CA ILE A 146 -4.13 -10.61 5.19
C ILE A 146 -4.58 -11.23 3.88
N ALA A 147 -3.93 -10.85 2.77
CA ALA A 147 -4.04 -11.51 1.48
C ALA A 147 -2.66 -11.62 0.82
N GLY A 148 -2.50 -12.68 0.04
CA GLY A 148 -1.26 -12.97 -0.67
C GLY A 148 -0.08 -13.29 0.23
N TYR A 149 1.13 -13.08 -0.29
CA TYR A 149 2.38 -13.38 0.39
C TYR A 149 3.08 -12.12 0.86
N LEU A 150 3.43 -12.06 2.15
CA LEU A 150 4.14 -10.94 2.77
C LEU A 150 5.34 -11.43 3.57
N LYS A 151 6.51 -10.91 3.29
CA LYS A 151 7.73 -11.20 4.06
C LYS A 151 7.67 -10.51 5.42
N LYS A 152 7.87 -11.28 6.52
CA LYS A 152 7.74 -10.76 7.89
C LYS A 152 9.07 -10.61 8.62
N CYS A 153 10.13 -11.30 8.16
CA CYS A 153 11.43 -11.31 8.82
C CYS A 153 12.57 -11.14 7.82
N GLY A 154 13.74 -10.82 8.36
CA GLY A 154 14.96 -10.60 7.60
C GLY A 154 15.04 -9.24 6.89
N ASP A 155 16.13 -9.04 6.17
CA ASP A 155 16.38 -7.82 5.40
C ASP A 155 15.34 -7.59 4.28
N PRO A 156 14.85 -8.62 3.56
CA PRO A 156 13.79 -8.45 2.57
C PRO A 156 12.49 -7.85 3.13
N ALA A 157 12.16 -8.10 4.41
CA ALA A 157 10.99 -7.50 5.04
C ALA A 157 11.15 -6.00 5.33
N ARG A 158 12.40 -5.48 5.29
CA ARG A 158 12.68 -4.05 5.43
C ARG A 158 12.70 -3.33 4.09
N ARG A 159 13.23 -3.99 3.05
CA ARG A 159 13.40 -3.38 1.71
C ARG A 159 12.15 -3.47 0.86
N ASP A 160 11.51 -4.65 0.83
CA ASP A 160 10.42 -4.95 -0.10
C ASP A 160 9.03 -4.60 0.45
N VAL A 161 8.89 -4.47 1.78
CA VAL A 161 7.61 -4.19 2.43
C VAL A 161 7.51 -2.73 2.84
N ILE A 162 6.69 -2.00 2.12
CA ILE A 162 6.39 -0.60 2.45
C ILE A 162 5.30 -0.57 3.52
N LYS A 163 5.45 0.32 4.51
CA LYS A 163 4.54 0.43 5.65
C LYS A 163 3.91 1.81 5.68
N GLY A 164 2.60 1.85 5.84
CA GLY A 164 1.84 3.06 6.09
C GLY A 164 1.15 2.98 7.45
N PHE A 165 1.17 4.07 8.20
CA PHE A 165 0.51 4.18 9.49
C PHE A 165 -0.38 5.41 9.52
N ALA A 166 -1.60 5.25 10.03
CA ALA A 166 -2.52 6.35 10.30
C ALA A 166 -3.28 6.10 11.60
N VAL A 167 -3.74 7.16 12.22
CA VAL A 167 -4.57 7.09 13.43
C VAL A 167 -5.95 7.65 13.09
N ALA A 168 -6.98 6.88 13.38
CA ALA A 168 -8.38 7.34 13.33
C ALA A 168 -8.82 7.73 14.72
N ASN A 169 -9.54 8.84 14.85
CA ASN A 169 -10.03 9.40 16.10
C ASN A 169 -11.56 9.35 16.19
N PRO A 170 -12.20 8.16 16.29
CA PRO A 170 -13.63 8.07 16.50
C PRO A 170 -14.01 8.50 17.93
N LYS A 171 -15.33 8.69 18.20
CA LYS A 171 -15.84 9.15 19.49
C LYS A 171 -15.41 8.28 20.68
N LEU A 172 -15.15 6.99 20.47
CA LEU A 172 -14.80 6.02 21.53
C LEU A 172 -13.31 5.94 21.86
N GLY A 173 -12.45 6.68 21.18
CA GLY A 173 -10.98 6.67 21.38
C GLY A 173 -10.22 6.42 20.09
N ASN A 174 -8.91 6.31 20.16
CA ASN A 174 -8.05 6.23 18.99
C ASN A 174 -7.93 4.79 18.46
N ILE A 175 -7.94 4.64 17.15
CA ILE A 175 -7.72 3.37 16.45
C ILE A 175 -6.51 3.53 15.56
N GLY A 176 -5.49 2.71 15.78
CA GLY A 176 -4.30 2.66 14.93
C GLY A 176 -4.56 1.77 13.70
N VAL A 177 -4.26 2.29 12.54
CA VAL A 177 -4.33 1.60 11.25
C VAL A 177 -2.92 1.42 10.73
N LEU A 178 -2.47 0.18 10.57
CA LEU A 178 -1.17 -0.16 9.99
C LEU A 178 -1.40 -0.97 8.72
N VAL A 179 -0.92 -0.45 7.61
CA VAL A 179 -0.98 -1.10 6.29
C VAL A 179 0.43 -1.46 5.86
N LYS A 180 0.61 -2.70 5.42
CA LYS A 180 1.86 -3.19 4.85
C LYS A 180 1.57 -3.77 3.48
N ILE A 181 2.30 -3.32 2.48
CA ILE A 181 2.12 -3.75 1.10
C ILE A 181 3.47 -4.20 0.54
N MET A 182 3.45 -5.26 -0.25
CA MET A 182 4.60 -5.78 -0.96
C MET A 182 4.26 -5.89 -2.44
N PHE A 183 4.89 -5.06 -3.28
CA PHE A 183 4.70 -5.09 -4.74
C PHE A 183 5.77 -5.91 -5.46
N ARG A 184 6.99 -5.90 -4.97
CA ARG A 184 8.12 -6.54 -5.63
C ARG A 184 9.02 -7.21 -4.61
N SER A 185 9.43 -8.43 -4.86
CA SER A 185 10.54 -9.00 -4.13
C SER A 185 11.73 -9.13 -5.08
N THR A 186 12.79 -8.40 -4.78
CA THR A 186 14.03 -8.41 -5.55
C THR A 186 14.72 -9.79 -5.50
N GLU A 187 14.40 -10.60 -4.51
CA GLU A 187 15.02 -11.90 -4.24
C GLU A 187 14.07 -13.10 -4.35
N LEU A 188 13.04 -13.00 -5.16
CA LEU A 188 12.27 -14.19 -5.56
C LEU A 188 13.08 -15.13 -6.49
N SER A 189 14.37 -14.82 -6.73
CA SER A 189 15.22 -15.66 -7.59
C SER A 189 15.42 -17.08 -7.03
N LEU A 190 15.43 -17.27 -5.73
CA LEU A 190 15.50 -18.61 -5.12
C LEU A 190 14.14 -19.33 -5.09
N ASP A 191 13.03 -18.58 -5.03
CA ASP A 191 11.68 -19.15 -5.07
C ASP A 191 11.13 -19.23 -6.50
N LYS A 192 11.62 -18.41 -7.45
CA LYS A 192 11.28 -18.55 -8.87
C LYS A 192 11.64 -19.93 -9.41
N SER A 193 12.80 -20.47 -9.02
CA SER A 193 13.17 -21.83 -9.41
C SER A 193 12.22 -22.91 -8.89
N LYS A 194 11.55 -22.68 -7.75
CA LYS A 194 10.51 -23.58 -7.22
C LYS A 194 9.15 -23.34 -7.87
N LEU A 195 8.83 -22.09 -8.22
CA LEU A 195 7.61 -21.73 -8.93
C LEU A 195 7.68 -22.17 -10.40
N GLU A 196 8.82 -21.97 -11.04
CA GLU A 196 9.06 -22.47 -12.40
C GLU A 196 9.07 -23.99 -12.45
N ARG A 197 9.61 -24.69 -11.44
CA ARG A 197 9.51 -26.14 -11.34
C ARG A 197 8.07 -26.62 -11.17
N LYS A 198 7.22 -25.91 -10.40
CA LYS A 198 5.79 -26.25 -10.29
C LYS A 198 4.98 -25.92 -11.56
N LEU A 199 5.41 -24.94 -12.34
CA LEU A 199 4.78 -24.58 -13.61
C LEU A 199 5.27 -25.44 -14.77
N THR A 200 6.47 -26.04 -14.66
CA THR A 200 7.05 -26.94 -15.66
C THR A 200 6.82 -28.42 -15.34
N GLU A 201 6.38 -28.75 -14.13
CA GLU A 201 5.86 -30.09 -13.87
C GLU A 201 4.59 -30.28 -14.71
N PRO A 202 4.59 -31.18 -15.70
CA PRO A 202 3.35 -31.48 -16.43
C PRO A 202 2.33 -31.94 -15.40
N VAL A 203 1.18 -31.27 -15.38
CA VAL A 203 0.03 -31.73 -14.62
C VAL A 203 -0.18 -33.19 -15.04
N LYS A 204 0.18 -34.16 -14.18
CA LYS A 204 -0.21 -35.53 -14.37
C LYS A 204 -1.73 -35.52 -14.31
N MET A 205 -2.32 -35.44 -15.48
CA MET A 205 -3.76 -35.75 -15.62
C MET A 205 -3.94 -37.15 -15.04
N PRO A 206 -4.91 -37.37 -14.17
CA PRO A 206 -5.24 -38.73 -13.77
C PRO A 206 -5.50 -39.48 -15.07
N GLU A 207 -4.78 -40.59 -15.28
CA GLU A 207 -5.05 -41.52 -16.38
C GLU A 207 -6.51 -41.82 -16.31
N ALA A 208 -7.27 -41.32 -17.29
CA ALA A 208 -8.65 -41.75 -17.47
C ALA A 208 -8.56 -43.26 -17.63
N VAL A 209 -9.23 -43.96 -16.75
CA VAL A 209 -9.44 -45.40 -16.85
C VAL A 209 -10.08 -45.61 -18.19
N VAL A 210 -9.27 -46.05 -19.14
CA VAL A 210 -9.77 -46.52 -20.42
C VAL A 210 -10.48 -47.84 -20.09
N GLU A 211 -11.79 -47.81 -19.95
CA GLU A 211 -12.60 -48.99 -19.98
C GLU A 211 -12.42 -49.62 -21.37
N PRO A 212 -12.11 -50.91 -21.47
CA PRO A 212 -12.01 -51.58 -22.77
C PRO A 212 -13.40 -51.60 -23.39
N GLU A 213 -13.55 -50.88 -24.51
CA GLU A 213 -14.70 -51.07 -25.40
C GLU A 213 -14.73 -52.54 -25.84
N THR A 214 -15.67 -53.26 -25.30
CA THR A 214 -16.04 -54.60 -25.72
C THR A 214 -16.46 -54.53 -27.16
N GLU A 215 -15.75 -55.36 -27.97
CA GLU A 215 -16.08 -55.78 -29.31
C GLU A 215 -17.55 -56.08 -29.44
N ILE A 216 -18.31 -55.24 -30.13
CA ILE A 216 -19.59 -55.66 -30.74
C ILE A 216 -19.25 -56.15 -32.11
N VAL A 217 -19.06 -57.46 -32.16
CA VAL A 217 -18.83 -58.24 -33.32
C VAL A 217 -20.03 -58.10 -34.28
N ASN A 218 -19.65 -57.89 -35.53
CA ASN A 218 -20.47 -58.05 -36.72
C ASN A 218 -21.20 -59.37 -36.73
N GLU A 219 -22.50 -59.35 -36.52
CA GLU A 219 -23.46 -60.38 -36.94
C GLU A 219 -24.67 -59.72 -37.63
N ALA A 220 -24.48 -59.32 -38.86
CA ALA A 220 -25.60 -59.02 -39.76
C ALA A 220 -25.09 -58.90 -41.20
N GLU A 221 -24.56 -60.00 -41.77
CA GLU A 221 -24.41 -60.18 -43.22
C GLU A 221 -24.37 -61.69 -43.52
N THR A 222 -25.50 -62.36 -43.41
CA THR A 222 -25.78 -63.59 -44.16
C THR A 222 -27.22 -63.95 -43.96
N GLU A 223 -28.12 -63.30 -44.71
CA GLU A 223 -29.42 -63.84 -45.09
C GLU A 223 -30.05 -62.94 -46.17
N GLU A 224 -29.52 -63.05 -47.38
CA GLU A 224 -30.26 -62.78 -48.62
C GLU A 224 -29.51 -63.42 -49.77
N SER A 225 -29.75 -64.75 -49.92
CA SER A 225 -29.73 -65.45 -51.21
C SER A 225 -30.26 -66.86 -51.04
N GLU A 226 -31.60 -66.96 -51.12
CA GLU A 226 -32.33 -68.00 -51.87
C GLU A 226 -33.79 -67.56 -51.98
#